data_eb85ce901628848b9ef9c485a8c31b00
#
_entry.id   eb85ce901628848b9ef9c485a8c31b00
#
_cell.length_a   1.000
_cell.length_b   1.000
_cell.length_c   1.000
_cell.angle_alpha   90.00
_cell.angle_beta   90.00
_cell.angle_gamma   90.00
#
_symmetry.space_group_name_H-M   'P 1'
#
loop_
_entity.id
_entity.type
_entity.pdbx_description
1 polymer ?
#
loop_
_entity_poly.entity_id
_entity_poly.type
_entity_poly.pdbx_seq_one_letter_code
_entity_poly.pdbx_strand_id
1 'polypeptide(L)'
;FLPFVKSGKRIAYAPSMGAQLSIKTYKDRKKVIDLLNQYDAISVREAVGARYIGEITKMPTASVLDPTLLLNPQEYDNLIDDKPLIKGEYVFIYSPNFTEKVNEMAEALGDKYNKQVVISQGLISKNAMLKWGRKFNIYTATGPKEFLNLCKNASIICCDSFHAVAFSILF
;
A
#
# COMPACT_ATOMS: atom_id res chain seq x y z
N PHE A 1 -14.79 -10.74 -5.67
CA PHE A 1 -15.02 -12.16 -6.03
C PHE A 1 -15.54 -12.37 -7.46
N LEU A 2 -15.71 -11.34 -8.25
CA LEU A 2 -16.12 -11.39 -9.67
C LEU A 2 -17.32 -12.31 -9.98
N PRO A 3 -18.43 -12.25 -9.26
CA PRO A 3 -19.58 -13.15 -9.47
C PRO A 3 -20.27 -12.94 -10.82
N PHE A 4 -20.00 -11.82 -11.48
CA PHE A 4 -20.54 -11.48 -12.81
C PHE A 4 -19.79 -12.14 -13.97
N VAL A 5 -18.60 -12.70 -13.74
CA VAL A 5 -17.83 -13.42 -14.77
C VAL A 5 -18.49 -14.76 -15.04
N LYS A 6 -18.94 -15.00 -16.28
CA LYS A 6 -19.66 -16.22 -16.67
C LYS A 6 -18.80 -17.22 -17.45
N SER A 7 -17.68 -16.78 -18.02
CA SER A 7 -16.78 -17.61 -18.81
C SER A 7 -15.34 -17.18 -18.60
N GLY A 8 -14.39 -18.06 -18.94
CA GLY A 8 -12.95 -17.83 -18.76
C GLY A 8 -12.45 -18.23 -17.37
N LYS A 9 -11.12 -18.31 -17.24
CA LYS A 9 -10.46 -18.64 -15.97
C LYS A 9 -10.52 -17.49 -15.00
N ARG A 10 -10.74 -17.80 -13.73
CA ARG A 10 -10.66 -16.87 -12.60
C ARG A 10 -9.40 -17.15 -11.80
N ILE A 11 -8.47 -16.23 -11.83
CA ILE A 11 -7.20 -16.35 -11.11
C ILE A 11 -7.07 -15.18 -10.16
N ALA A 12 -6.77 -15.45 -8.89
CA ALA A 12 -6.40 -14.44 -7.90
C ALA A 12 -4.88 -14.52 -7.69
N TYR A 13 -4.16 -13.45 -8.04
CA TYR A 13 -2.73 -13.34 -7.81
C TYR A 13 -2.44 -12.30 -6.72
N ALA A 14 -1.80 -12.76 -5.64
CA ALA A 14 -1.28 -11.92 -4.55
C ALA A 14 -2.25 -10.94 -3.87
N PRO A 15 -3.60 -11.13 -3.79
CA PRO A 15 -4.38 -10.30 -2.90
C PRO A 15 -3.94 -10.52 -1.45
N SER A 16 -4.10 -9.49 -0.61
CA SER A 16 -3.94 -9.63 0.83
C SER A 16 -5.24 -10.10 1.47
N MET A 17 -5.14 -11.01 2.42
CA MET A 17 -6.26 -11.42 3.26
C MET A 17 -6.58 -10.41 4.36
N GLY A 18 -5.70 -9.45 4.60
CA GLY A 18 -5.81 -8.56 5.75
C GLY A 18 -5.86 -9.35 7.06
N ALA A 19 -6.68 -8.90 8.00
CA ALA A 19 -6.91 -9.66 9.24
C ALA A 19 -7.75 -10.91 8.92
N GLN A 20 -7.22 -12.11 9.16
CA GLN A 20 -7.90 -13.42 8.98
C GLN A 20 -9.28 -13.50 9.62
N LEU A 21 -9.48 -12.75 10.70
CA LEU A 21 -10.72 -12.68 11.43
C LEU A 21 -11.91 -12.25 10.58
N SER A 22 -11.69 -11.51 9.49
CA SER A 22 -12.77 -10.99 8.66
C SER A 22 -13.63 -12.09 8.02
N ILE A 23 -13.04 -13.20 7.55
CA ILE A 23 -13.82 -14.33 7.00
C ILE A 23 -14.44 -15.18 8.10
N LYS A 24 -13.77 -15.36 9.25
CA LYS A 24 -14.32 -16.13 10.38
C LYS A 24 -15.58 -15.50 10.98
N THR A 25 -15.63 -14.17 11.01
CA THR A 25 -16.73 -13.38 11.59
C THR A 25 -17.75 -12.92 10.58
N TYR A 26 -17.56 -13.19 9.29
CA TYR A 26 -18.46 -12.77 8.24
C TYR A 26 -19.79 -13.51 8.35
N LYS A 27 -20.91 -12.79 8.43
CA LYS A 27 -22.26 -13.38 8.51
C LYS A 27 -22.53 -14.39 7.37
N ASP A 28 -21.96 -14.12 6.19
CA ASP A 28 -22.12 -14.93 4.98
C ASP A 28 -20.89 -15.81 4.68
N ARG A 29 -20.25 -16.38 5.70
CA ARG A 29 -19.03 -17.20 5.53
C ARG A 29 -19.18 -18.26 4.44
N LYS A 30 -20.32 -18.97 4.40
CA LYS A 30 -20.60 -19.98 3.37
C LYS A 30 -20.54 -19.37 1.97
N LYS A 31 -21.19 -18.23 1.77
CA LYS A 31 -21.19 -17.52 0.48
C LYS A 31 -19.79 -17.09 0.05
N VAL A 32 -18.94 -16.66 1.00
CA VAL A 32 -17.55 -16.33 0.69
C VAL A 32 -16.77 -17.57 0.24
N ILE A 33 -16.93 -18.70 0.92
CA ILE A 33 -16.29 -19.98 0.54
C ILE A 33 -16.78 -20.43 -0.84
N ASP A 34 -18.08 -20.36 -1.10
CA ASP A 34 -18.68 -20.73 -2.39
C ASP A 34 -18.12 -19.85 -3.53
N LEU A 35 -17.91 -18.55 -3.27
CA LEU A 35 -17.30 -17.63 -4.23
C LEU A 35 -15.79 -17.90 -4.44
N LEU A 36 -15.05 -18.26 -3.40
CA LEU A 36 -13.65 -18.64 -3.51
C LEU A 36 -13.49 -19.94 -4.32
N ASN A 37 -14.36 -20.91 -4.11
CA ASN A 37 -14.36 -22.17 -4.86
C ASN A 37 -14.69 -22.01 -6.36
N GLN A 38 -15.07 -20.83 -6.82
CA GLN A 38 -15.25 -20.52 -8.23
C GLN A 38 -13.96 -20.08 -8.92
N TYR A 39 -12.85 -19.93 -8.19
CA TYR A 39 -11.55 -19.63 -8.79
C TYR A 39 -10.86 -20.89 -9.28
N ASP A 40 -10.14 -20.77 -10.40
CA ASP A 40 -9.29 -21.83 -10.93
C ASP A 40 -7.94 -21.89 -10.21
N ALA A 41 -7.46 -20.74 -9.72
CA ALA A 41 -6.24 -20.66 -8.91
C ALA A 41 -6.30 -19.44 -7.96
N ILE A 42 -5.75 -19.62 -6.77
CA ILE A 42 -5.62 -18.56 -5.77
C ILE A 42 -4.20 -18.57 -5.22
N SER A 43 -3.57 -17.39 -5.22
CA SER A 43 -2.38 -17.11 -4.44
C SER A 43 -2.60 -15.85 -3.62
N VAL A 44 -1.94 -15.73 -2.47
CA VAL A 44 -2.03 -14.58 -1.56
C VAL A 44 -0.66 -14.15 -1.09
N ARG A 45 -0.53 -12.96 -0.53
CA ARG A 45 0.76 -12.45 -0.06
C ARG A 45 1.20 -13.04 1.29
N GLU A 46 0.25 -13.44 2.13
CA GLU A 46 0.52 -13.90 3.48
C GLU A 46 0.50 -15.45 3.55
N ALA A 47 1.57 -16.07 4.07
CA ALA A 47 1.63 -17.51 4.26
C ALA A 47 0.50 -18.06 5.15
N VAL A 48 0.12 -17.27 6.17
CA VAL A 48 -1.00 -17.62 7.06
C VAL A 48 -2.33 -17.55 6.31
N GLY A 49 -2.50 -16.56 5.42
CA GLY A 49 -3.66 -16.43 4.54
C GLY A 49 -3.77 -17.59 3.55
N ALA A 50 -2.65 -18.00 2.95
CA ALA A 50 -2.60 -19.13 2.02
C ALA A 50 -3.06 -20.43 2.70
N ARG A 51 -2.53 -20.72 3.89
CA ARG A 51 -2.95 -21.86 4.70
C ARG A 51 -4.43 -21.84 5.00
N TYR A 52 -4.93 -20.70 5.48
CA TYR A 52 -6.34 -20.55 5.84
C TYR A 52 -7.28 -20.73 4.64
N ILE A 53 -6.98 -20.13 3.48
CA ILE A 53 -7.79 -20.32 2.27
C ILE A 53 -7.76 -21.78 1.83
N GLY A 54 -6.59 -22.43 1.82
CA GLY A 54 -6.46 -23.84 1.51
C GLY A 54 -7.32 -24.75 2.41
N GLU A 55 -7.39 -24.43 3.71
CA GLU A 55 -8.21 -25.18 4.68
C GLU A 55 -9.72 -25.06 4.41
N ILE A 56 -10.20 -23.84 4.10
CA ILE A 56 -11.65 -23.59 3.94
C ILE A 56 -12.18 -23.94 2.55
N THR A 57 -11.34 -23.87 1.52
CA THR A 57 -11.73 -24.17 0.12
C THR A 57 -11.29 -25.56 -0.34
N LYS A 58 -10.37 -26.21 0.36
CA LYS A 58 -9.69 -27.43 -0.08
C LYS A 58 -8.91 -27.27 -1.38
N MET A 59 -8.65 -26.02 -1.77
CA MET A 59 -7.87 -25.65 -2.97
C MET A 59 -6.43 -25.35 -2.57
N PRO A 60 -5.42 -25.91 -3.29
CA PRO A 60 -4.04 -25.52 -3.07
C PRO A 60 -3.87 -24.00 -3.27
N THR A 61 -3.37 -23.31 -2.23
CA THR A 61 -3.18 -21.87 -2.23
C THR A 61 -1.75 -21.54 -1.90
N ALA A 62 -1.07 -20.84 -2.78
CA ALA A 62 0.33 -20.44 -2.61
C ALA A 62 0.47 -19.08 -1.92
N SER A 63 1.55 -18.90 -1.16
CA SER A 63 2.02 -17.59 -0.74
C SER A 63 3.02 -17.09 -1.77
N VAL A 64 2.83 -15.87 -2.28
CA VAL A 64 3.63 -15.26 -3.33
C VAL A 64 3.99 -13.82 -2.98
N LEU A 65 4.98 -13.25 -3.67
CA LEU A 65 5.35 -11.87 -3.52
C LEU A 65 4.25 -10.94 -4.03
N ASP A 66 4.18 -9.75 -3.43
CA ASP A 66 3.37 -8.66 -3.98
C ASP A 66 3.87 -8.30 -5.38
N PRO A 67 2.97 -8.01 -6.34
CA PRO A 67 3.35 -7.63 -7.71
C PRO A 67 4.36 -6.48 -7.76
N THR A 68 4.32 -5.55 -6.81
CA THR A 68 5.27 -4.42 -6.74
C THR A 68 6.71 -4.85 -6.49
N LEU A 69 6.94 -6.04 -5.96
CA LEU A 69 8.27 -6.60 -5.71
C LEU A 69 8.78 -7.53 -6.82
N LEU A 70 8.01 -7.68 -7.91
CA LEU A 70 8.41 -8.49 -9.08
C LEU A 70 9.30 -7.73 -10.06
N LEU A 71 9.27 -6.41 -10.00
CA LEU A 71 10.07 -5.52 -10.82
C LEU A 71 11.27 -5.01 -10.02
N ASN A 72 12.37 -4.77 -10.69
CA ASN A 72 13.52 -4.09 -10.09
C ASN A 72 13.34 -2.55 -10.14
N PRO A 73 14.12 -1.77 -9.37
CA PRO A 73 13.99 -0.31 -9.34
C PRO A 73 14.08 0.36 -10.71
N GLN A 74 14.96 -0.13 -11.59
CA GLN A 74 15.19 0.44 -12.92
C GLN A 74 13.98 0.31 -13.83
N GLU A 75 13.15 -0.73 -13.65
CA GLU A 75 11.92 -0.91 -14.42
C GLU A 75 10.86 0.11 -14.01
N TYR A 76 10.86 0.54 -12.75
CA TYR A 76 10.01 1.64 -12.27
C TYR A 76 10.44 3.01 -12.79
N ASP A 77 11.72 3.20 -13.10
CA ASP A 77 12.23 4.48 -13.61
C ASP A 77 11.55 4.92 -14.91
N ASN A 78 11.10 3.98 -15.73
CA ASN A 78 10.32 4.26 -16.92
C ASN A 78 8.93 4.87 -16.62
N LEU A 79 8.46 4.76 -15.39
CA LEU A 79 7.17 5.31 -14.94
C LEU A 79 7.33 6.63 -14.17
N ILE A 80 8.54 7.00 -13.82
CA ILE A 80 8.84 8.16 -12.96
C ILE A 80 9.50 9.22 -13.84
N ASP A 81 9.08 10.47 -13.69
CA ASP A 81 9.77 11.57 -14.34
C ASP A 81 11.20 11.71 -13.78
N ASP A 82 12.18 11.98 -14.65
CA ASP A 82 13.61 12.07 -14.30
C ASP A 82 13.92 13.13 -13.23
N LYS A 83 13.04 14.12 -13.07
CA LYS A 83 13.24 15.24 -12.15
C LYS A 83 12.50 15.00 -10.84
N PRO A 84 13.17 15.16 -9.68
CA PRO A 84 12.49 15.19 -8.39
C PRO A 84 11.39 16.24 -8.36
N LEU A 85 10.21 15.85 -7.88
CA LEU A 85 9.06 16.76 -7.73
C LEU A 85 9.27 17.79 -6.63
N ILE A 86 10.08 17.45 -5.64
CA ILE A 86 10.43 18.30 -4.51
C ILE A 86 11.91 18.65 -4.57
N LYS A 87 12.24 19.91 -4.46
CA LYS A 87 13.63 20.37 -4.38
C LYS A 87 14.19 20.18 -2.97
N GLY A 88 15.40 19.66 -2.87
CA GLY A 88 16.09 19.43 -1.61
C GLY A 88 15.66 18.16 -0.91
N GLU A 89 16.21 17.93 0.26
CA GLU A 89 15.92 16.74 1.06
C GLU A 89 14.63 16.88 1.86
N TYR A 90 13.89 15.78 1.99
CA TYR A 90 12.60 15.81 2.68
C TYR A 90 12.25 14.49 3.37
N VAL A 91 11.37 14.60 4.36
CA VAL A 91 10.64 13.50 4.96
C VAL A 91 9.30 13.39 4.23
N PHE A 92 9.01 12.23 3.65
CA PHE A 92 7.73 11.99 2.96
C PHE A 92 6.76 11.25 3.89
N ILE A 93 5.52 11.75 3.98
CA ILE A 93 4.43 11.10 4.71
C ILE A 93 3.50 10.40 3.73
N TYR A 94 3.29 9.10 3.93
CA TYR A 94 2.27 8.32 3.24
C TYR A 94 1.45 7.50 4.24
N SER A 95 0.34 8.06 4.73
CA SER A 95 -0.52 7.45 5.74
C SER A 95 -1.99 7.41 5.28
N PRO A 96 -2.39 6.37 4.49
CA PRO A 96 -3.78 6.20 4.06
C PRO A 96 -4.78 6.07 5.22
N ASN A 97 -4.31 5.64 6.39
CA ASN A 97 -5.13 5.51 7.60
C ASN A 97 -5.22 6.81 8.40
N PHE A 98 -4.63 7.89 7.93
CA PHE A 98 -4.60 9.20 8.62
C PHE A 98 -4.07 9.13 10.06
N THR A 99 -3.07 8.30 10.30
CA THR A 99 -2.52 8.04 11.63
C THR A 99 -1.75 9.25 12.14
N GLU A 100 -2.23 9.86 13.22
CA GLU A 100 -1.63 11.08 13.78
C GLU A 100 -0.17 10.86 14.23
N LYS A 101 0.14 9.70 14.79
CA LYS A 101 1.52 9.34 15.19
C LYS A 101 2.52 9.35 14.02
N VAL A 102 2.08 9.04 12.80
CA VAL A 102 2.95 9.13 11.60
C VAL A 102 3.32 10.58 11.34
N ASN A 103 2.35 11.50 11.48
CA ASN A 103 2.59 12.94 11.31
C ASN A 103 3.52 13.50 12.39
N GLU A 104 3.31 13.11 13.66
CA GLU A 104 4.17 13.51 14.79
C GLU A 104 5.60 13.02 14.61
N MET A 105 5.77 11.78 14.17
CA MET A 105 7.08 11.21 13.88
C MET A 105 7.77 11.95 12.73
N ALA A 106 7.04 12.26 11.65
CA ALA A 106 7.58 12.97 10.50
C ALA A 106 7.99 14.40 10.86
N GLU A 107 7.21 15.11 11.70
CA GLU A 107 7.56 16.43 12.22
C GLU A 107 8.87 16.35 13.03
N ALA A 108 8.94 15.43 13.98
CA ALA A 108 10.13 15.25 14.83
C ALA A 108 11.39 14.91 14.01
N LEU A 109 11.25 14.08 12.97
CA LEU A 109 12.37 13.75 12.07
C LEU A 109 12.74 14.92 11.17
N GLY A 110 11.77 15.68 10.68
CA GLY A 110 12.00 16.91 9.93
C GLY A 110 12.80 17.93 10.75
N ASP A 111 12.38 18.19 11.99
CA ASP A 111 13.08 19.09 12.90
C ASP A 111 14.48 18.59 13.24
N LYS A 112 14.63 17.29 13.57
CA LYS A 112 15.91 16.68 13.94
C LYS A 112 16.97 16.76 12.82
N TYR A 113 16.54 16.53 11.59
CA TYR A 113 17.45 16.46 10.43
C TYR A 113 17.41 17.73 9.56
N ASN A 114 16.72 18.77 9.99
CA ASN A 114 16.51 20.02 9.25
C ASN A 114 16.01 19.77 7.81
N LYS A 115 15.00 18.91 7.68
CA LYS A 115 14.39 18.54 6.40
C LYS A 115 12.95 19.01 6.35
N GLN A 116 12.52 19.46 5.18
CA GLN A 116 11.09 19.76 4.97
C GLN A 116 10.27 18.46 5.07
N VAL A 117 9.02 18.58 5.53
CA VAL A 117 8.07 17.47 5.59
C VAL A 117 7.08 17.63 4.45
N VAL A 118 6.91 16.59 3.66
CA VAL A 118 6.03 16.55 2.48
C VAL A 118 4.93 15.52 2.69
N ILE A 119 3.69 15.91 2.42
CA ILE A 119 2.52 15.01 2.47
C ILE A 119 1.66 15.19 1.21
N SER A 120 1.10 14.10 0.71
CA SER A 120 0.12 14.16 -0.37
C SER A 120 -1.22 14.73 0.12
N GLN A 121 -1.82 15.67 -0.62
CA GLN A 121 -3.05 16.35 -0.23
C GLN A 121 -4.19 15.39 0.14
N GLY A 122 -4.38 14.33 -0.62
CA GLY A 122 -5.41 13.31 -0.37
C GLY A 122 -5.20 12.49 0.91
N LEU A 123 -4.02 12.60 1.54
CA LEU A 123 -3.65 11.84 2.74
C LEU A 123 -3.56 12.69 4.00
N ILE A 124 -4.02 13.93 3.96
CA ILE A 124 -4.09 14.79 5.13
C ILE A 124 -5.55 14.95 5.59
N SER A 125 -5.84 14.56 6.84
CA SER A 125 -7.16 14.76 7.42
C SER A 125 -7.41 16.25 7.72
N LYS A 126 -8.69 16.64 7.89
CA LYS A 126 -9.04 18.02 8.28
C LYS A 126 -8.33 18.45 9.58
N ASN A 127 -8.27 17.58 10.59
CA ASN A 127 -7.60 17.87 11.86
C ASN A 127 -6.09 18.00 11.69
N ALA A 128 -5.48 17.10 10.89
CA ALA A 128 -4.07 17.18 10.57
C ALA A 128 -3.73 18.44 9.77
N MET A 129 -4.62 18.87 8.85
CA MET A 129 -4.46 20.14 8.12
C MET A 129 -4.45 21.34 9.05
N LEU A 130 -5.29 21.38 10.08
CA LEU A 130 -5.31 22.45 11.07
C LEU A 130 -4.03 22.47 11.92
N LYS A 131 -3.53 21.30 12.30
CA LYS A 131 -2.34 21.16 13.17
C LYS A 131 -1.02 21.36 12.41
N TRP A 132 -0.87 20.79 11.23
CA TRP A 132 0.39 20.75 10.48
C TRP A 132 0.36 21.45 9.11
N GLY A 133 -0.78 21.89 8.63
CA GLY A 133 -0.91 22.41 7.27
C GLY A 133 -0.05 23.65 6.94
N ARG A 134 0.46 24.36 7.97
CA ARG A 134 1.44 25.45 7.80
C ARG A 134 2.89 24.97 7.90
N LYS A 135 3.13 23.79 8.47
CA LYS A 135 4.46 23.21 8.68
C LYS A 135 4.84 22.24 7.57
N PHE A 136 3.86 21.52 7.04
CA PHE A 136 4.09 20.52 6.00
C PHE A 136 3.89 21.10 4.61
N ASN A 137 4.77 20.71 3.70
CA ASN A 137 4.61 20.97 2.29
C ASN A 137 3.56 20.00 1.71
N ILE A 138 2.39 20.51 1.34
CA ILE A 138 1.29 19.69 0.83
C ILE A 138 1.39 19.59 -0.68
N TYR A 139 1.76 18.43 -1.18
CA TYR A 139 1.83 18.14 -2.60
C TYR A 139 0.44 17.81 -3.15
N THR A 140 -0.03 18.57 -4.14
CA THR A 140 -1.42 18.54 -4.60
C THR A 140 -1.69 17.54 -5.75
N ALA A 141 -0.69 17.23 -6.57
CA ALA A 141 -0.81 16.29 -7.67
C ALA A 141 -0.30 14.90 -7.22
N THR A 142 -1.19 13.92 -7.03
CA THR A 142 -0.84 12.63 -6.42
C THR A 142 -1.45 11.46 -7.17
N GLY A 143 -0.90 11.19 -8.36
CA GLY A 143 -1.10 9.94 -9.07
C GLY A 143 -0.03 8.89 -8.71
N PRO A 144 -0.08 7.70 -9.32
CA PRO A 144 0.93 6.66 -9.10
C PRO A 144 2.36 7.10 -9.45
N LYS A 145 2.54 7.88 -10.50
CA LYS A 145 3.86 8.39 -10.92
C LYS A 145 4.45 9.34 -9.89
N GLU A 146 3.64 10.29 -9.41
CA GLU A 146 4.03 11.25 -8.39
C GLU A 146 4.35 10.55 -7.07
N PHE A 147 3.55 9.55 -6.68
CA PHE A 147 3.82 8.74 -5.50
C PHE A 147 5.18 8.04 -5.59
N LEU A 148 5.47 7.38 -6.69
CA LEU A 148 6.76 6.71 -6.92
C LEU A 148 7.91 7.70 -6.90
N ASN A 149 7.76 8.87 -7.56
CA ASN A 149 8.77 9.92 -7.55
C ASN A 149 9.04 10.44 -6.13
N LEU A 150 7.97 10.69 -5.36
CA LEU A 150 8.08 11.13 -3.97
C LEU A 150 8.73 10.06 -3.07
N CYS A 151 8.45 8.77 -3.28
CA CYS A 151 9.11 7.69 -2.55
C CYS A 151 10.60 7.60 -2.91
N LYS A 152 10.93 7.60 -4.19
CA LYS A 152 12.30 7.42 -4.69
C LYS A 152 13.25 8.53 -4.22
N ASN A 153 12.77 9.77 -4.17
CA ASN A 153 13.59 10.94 -3.88
C ASN A 153 13.52 11.39 -2.40
N ALA A 154 12.73 10.72 -1.55
CA ALA A 154 12.66 11.03 -0.13
C ALA A 154 13.93 10.60 0.61
N SER A 155 14.43 11.42 1.54
CA SER A 155 15.51 11.01 2.46
C SER A 155 14.99 10.08 3.56
N ILE A 156 13.73 10.26 3.96
CA ILE A 156 13.05 9.48 5.01
C ILE A 156 11.59 9.32 4.58
N ILE A 157 11.02 8.13 4.80
CA ILE A 157 9.59 7.88 4.59
C ILE A 157 8.94 7.49 5.91
N CYS A 158 7.91 8.23 6.31
CA CYS A 158 7.04 7.91 7.44
C CYS A 158 5.71 7.39 6.91
N CYS A 159 5.38 6.13 7.17
CA CYS A 159 4.18 5.54 6.60
C CYS A 159 3.55 4.45 7.49
N ASP A 160 2.26 4.18 7.22
CA ASP A 160 1.50 3.03 7.74
C ASP A 160 0.93 2.17 6.60
N SER A 161 1.54 2.24 5.42
CA SER A 161 1.14 1.52 4.21
C SER A 161 2.16 0.45 3.84
N PHE A 162 1.67 -0.77 3.59
CA PHE A 162 2.50 -1.86 3.06
C PHE A 162 3.23 -1.46 1.78
N HIS A 163 2.54 -0.84 0.81
CA HIS A 163 3.15 -0.47 -0.47
C HIS A 163 4.20 0.63 -0.32
N ALA A 164 3.99 1.59 0.59
CA ALA A 164 5.01 2.59 0.85
C ALA A 164 6.28 1.97 1.44
N VAL A 165 6.16 0.99 2.34
CA VAL A 165 7.30 0.22 2.85
C VAL A 165 7.97 -0.58 1.72
N ALA A 166 7.19 -1.26 0.86
CA ALA A 166 7.72 -2.04 -0.25
C ALA A 166 8.55 -1.17 -1.20
N PHE A 167 8.03 0.00 -1.60
CA PHE A 167 8.78 0.94 -2.45
C PHE A 167 9.97 1.58 -1.74
N SER A 168 9.89 1.82 -0.42
CA SER A 168 11.06 2.29 0.36
C SER A 168 12.22 1.30 0.40
N ILE A 169 11.94 0.01 0.24
CA ILE A 169 12.96 -1.05 0.17
C ILE A 169 13.52 -1.17 -1.25
N LEU A 170 12.69 -0.90 -2.25
CA LEU A 170 13.09 -0.98 -3.66
C LEU A 170 13.99 0.18 -4.08
N PHE A 171 13.74 1.40 -3.59
CA PHE A 171 14.46 2.63 -3.95
C PHE A 171 15.53 2.98 -2.94
#